data_02a7ff1b134fd5e22e5799dd02af3147
#
_entry.id   02a7ff1b134fd5e22e5799dd02af3147
#
_cell.length_a   1.000
_cell.length_b   1.000
_cell.length_c   1.000
_cell.angle_alpha   90.00
_cell.angle_beta   90.00
_cell.angle_gamma   90.00
#
_symmetry.space_group_name_H-M   'P 1'
#
loop_
_entity.id
_entity.type
_entity.pdbx_description
1 polymer ?
#
loop_
_entity_poly.entity_id
_entity_poly.type
_entity_poly.pdbx_seq_one_letter_code
_entity_poly.pdbx_strand_id
1 'polypeptide(L)'
;MTRKLLNLQPQTISKSPDAMKKTIDIIYEDKWLVAIDKPSGLMSVAGNRKDVETAYMLVNDYLMHKYNGRVKAHVLHRLDRDTSGVLLFAKDFGMKRAMTDNWNERVVERKYVAVVDGVPENGTAPETKTEGNANENKGKNAGDESIENVEPRHGRVVSWLTENEKNFMVYSSLTENGGEMAVTDWKVLKTDGKRSLVEFLLETGRKNQIRVQAAAHLHCPILGDAKYGDGKSARRLCLHAKALGIVHPITHKVLKITANTPRYFNGLVGKENNCTAERTRL
;
A
#
# COMPACT_ATOMS: atom_id res chain seq x y z
N MET A 1 -68.41 31.62 16.09
CA MET A 1 -67.03 31.69 15.54
C MET A 1 -66.27 30.46 16.02
N THR A 2 -66.21 29.41 15.19
CA THR A 2 -65.64 28.10 15.54
C THR A 2 -64.23 28.01 14.96
N ARG A 3 -63.20 27.94 15.78
CA ARG A 3 -61.80 27.73 15.36
C ARG A 3 -61.59 26.26 14.97
N LYS A 4 -61.30 26.02 13.69
CA LYS A 4 -60.80 24.75 13.17
C LYS A 4 -59.36 24.52 13.63
N LEU A 5 -59.13 23.45 14.42
CA LEU A 5 -57.83 22.94 14.74
C LEU A 5 -57.30 22.16 13.53
N LEU A 6 -56.19 22.61 12.94
CA LEU A 6 -55.44 21.84 11.95
C LEU A 6 -54.64 20.72 12.66
N ASN A 7 -55.01 19.48 12.40
CA ASN A 7 -54.24 18.31 12.76
C ASN A 7 -53.03 18.22 11.80
N LEU A 8 -51.85 18.57 12.29
CA LEU A 8 -50.58 18.26 11.64
C LEU A 8 -50.15 16.85 12.09
N GLN A 9 -50.27 15.88 11.18
CA GLN A 9 -49.69 14.57 11.38
C GLN A 9 -48.16 14.66 11.17
N PRO A 10 -47.35 13.97 11.99
CA PRO A 10 -45.91 13.94 11.80
C PRO A 10 -45.59 13.16 10.50
N GLN A 11 -44.92 13.84 9.57
CA GLN A 11 -44.38 13.17 8.38
C GLN A 11 -43.23 12.27 8.83
N THR A 12 -43.48 10.97 8.74
CA THR A 12 -42.47 9.93 8.89
C THR A 12 -41.56 10.03 7.68
N ILE A 13 -40.35 10.62 7.89
CA ILE A 13 -39.27 10.52 6.91
C ILE A 13 -38.80 9.07 6.93
N SER A 14 -39.23 8.29 5.93
CA SER A 14 -38.67 6.98 5.68
C SER A 14 -37.23 7.12 5.27
N LYS A 15 -36.31 6.86 6.19
CA LYS A 15 -34.92 6.56 5.83
C LYS A 15 -34.97 5.27 5.02
N SER A 16 -34.51 5.36 3.74
CA SER A 16 -34.33 4.19 2.89
C SER A 16 -33.47 3.15 3.61
N PRO A 17 -33.88 1.88 3.65
CA PRO A 17 -33.11 0.80 4.25
C PRO A 17 -31.95 0.45 3.32
N ASP A 18 -30.81 0.07 3.93
CA ASP A 18 -29.68 -0.60 3.30
C ASP A 18 -28.76 0.19 2.34
N ALA A 19 -28.10 1.22 2.84
CA ALA A 19 -26.68 1.32 2.53
C ALA A 19 -25.97 0.28 3.41
N MET A 20 -25.52 -0.83 2.84
CA MET A 20 -24.74 -1.86 3.53
C MET A 20 -23.60 -1.16 4.30
N LYS A 21 -23.70 -1.14 5.63
CA LYS A 21 -22.69 -0.55 6.51
C LYS A 21 -21.38 -1.27 6.20
N LYS A 22 -20.38 -0.55 5.68
CA LYS A 22 -19.08 -1.17 5.37
C LYS A 22 -18.52 -1.76 6.65
N THR A 23 -18.31 -3.06 6.67
CA THR A 23 -17.64 -3.75 7.77
C THR A 23 -16.13 -3.63 7.59
N ILE A 24 -15.40 -3.50 8.69
CA ILE A 24 -13.94 -3.51 8.73
C ILE A 24 -13.46 -4.80 9.38
N ASP A 25 -12.37 -5.35 8.84
CA ASP A 25 -11.72 -6.53 9.42
C ASP A 25 -10.65 -6.07 10.41
N ILE A 26 -10.85 -6.35 11.69
CA ILE A 26 -9.84 -6.13 12.74
C ILE A 26 -8.82 -7.26 12.63
N ILE A 27 -7.59 -6.94 12.28
CA ILE A 27 -6.50 -7.93 12.11
C ILE A 27 -5.53 -7.98 13.28
N TYR A 28 -5.55 -6.95 14.13
CA TYR A 28 -4.81 -6.92 15.38
C TYR A 28 -5.49 -5.98 16.39
N GLU A 29 -5.48 -6.36 17.66
CA GLU A 29 -5.88 -5.47 18.74
C GLU A 29 -5.23 -5.89 20.05
N ASP A 30 -4.68 -4.89 20.78
CA ASP A 30 -4.26 -5.02 22.15
C ASP A 30 -4.83 -3.90 23.03
N LYS A 31 -4.24 -3.66 24.19
CA LYS A 31 -4.68 -2.59 25.09
C LYS A 31 -4.50 -1.20 24.46
N TRP A 32 -3.49 -0.98 23.63
CA TRP A 32 -3.03 0.33 23.18
C TRP A 32 -3.22 0.59 21.68
N LEU A 33 -3.26 -0.47 20.89
CA LEU A 33 -3.29 -0.40 19.43
C LEU A 33 -4.45 -1.21 18.86
N VAL A 34 -4.93 -0.79 17.68
CA VAL A 34 -5.86 -1.56 16.84
C VAL A 34 -5.48 -1.39 15.39
N ALA A 35 -5.46 -2.49 14.62
CA ALA A 35 -5.19 -2.47 13.19
C ALA A 35 -6.30 -3.17 12.41
N ILE A 36 -6.57 -2.64 11.23
CA ILE A 36 -7.55 -3.17 10.29
C ILE A 36 -6.90 -3.57 8.97
N ASP A 37 -7.53 -4.50 8.24
CA ASP A 37 -7.35 -4.63 6.80
C ASP A 37 -8.27 -3.63 6.10
N LYS A 38 -7.74 -2.44 5.77
CA LYS A 38 -8.53 -1.39 5.13
C LYS A 38 -8.93 -1.83 3.71
N PRO A 39 -10.21 -1.86 3.37
CA PRO A 39 -10.62 -2.14 1.99
C PRO A 39 -10.19 -1.01 1.05
N SER A 40 -10.00 -1.35 -0.24
CA SER A 40 -9.83 -0.35 -1.30
C SER A 40 -11.10 0.50 -1.46
N GLY A 41 -10.93 1.77 -1.80
CA GLY A 41 -12.04 2.73 -1.97
C GLY A 41 -12.50 3.38 -0.67
N LEU A 42 -12.02 2.93 0.50
CA LEU A 42 -12.30 3.55 1.79
C LEU A 42 -11.20 4.56 2.15
N MET A 43 -11.60 5.80 2.46
CA MET A 43 -10.65 6.83 2.92
C MET A 43 -10.14 6.49 4.32
N SER A 44 -8.85 6.74 4.61
CA SER A 44 -8.31 6.62 5.98
C SER A 44 -8.94 7.62 6.93
N VAL A 45 -9.04 8.88 6.50
CA VAL A 45 -9.65 10.01 7.22
C VAL A 45 -10.37 10.95 6.24
N ALA A 46 -11.35 11.71 6.71
CA ALA A 46 -12.23 12.51 5.84
C ALA A 46 -11.59 13.76 5.20
N GLY A 47 -10.47 14.27 5.72
CA GLY A 47 -10.00 15.60 5.33
C GLY A 47 -11.09 16.65 5.56
N ASN A 48 -11.35 17.49 4.55
CA ASN A 48 -12.40 18.53 4.62
C ASN A 48 -13.82 18.03 4.26
N ARG A 49 -13.99 16.75 3.94
CA ARG A 49 -15.31 16.18 3.58
C ARG A 49 -15.99 15.61 4.81
N LYS A 50 -17.12 16.20 5.21
CA LYS A 50 -17.87 15.80 6.42
C LYS A 50 -18.80 14.59 6.20
N ASP A 51 -19.19 14.29 4.96
CA ASP A 51 -20.25 13.34 4.63
C ASP A 51 -19.70 12.01 4.06
N VAL A 52 -18.41 11.73 4.25
CA VAL A 52 -17.78 10.52 3.71
C VAL A 52 -17.38 9.59 4.83
N GLU A 53 -17.89 8.36 4.79
CA GLU A 53 -17.48 7.29 5.71
C GLU A 53 -16.00 6.98 5.54
N THR A 54 -15.28 6.85 6.65
CA THR A 54 -13.82 6.64 6.68
C THR A 54 -13.44 5.47 7.58
N ALA A 55 -12.25 4.91 7.36
CA ALA A 55 -11.70 3.88 8.25
C ALA A 55 -11.62 4.35 9.71
N TYR A 56 -11.24 5.61 9.92
CA TYR A 56 -11.21 6.22 11.25
C TYR A 56 -12.59 6.20 11.93
N MET A 57 -13.67 6.55 11.21
CA MET A 57 -15.02 6.53 11.76
C MET A 57 -15.47 5.10 12.11
N LEU A 58 -15.24 4.15 11.22
CA LEU A 58 -15.60 2.74 11.44
C LEU A 58 -14.84 2.13 12.62
N VAL A 59 -13.54 2.43 12.77
CA VAL A 59 -12.74 1.97 13.92
C VAL A 59 -13.23 2.64 15.21
N ASN A 60 -13.57 3.93 15.18
CA ASN A 60 -14.17 4.59 16.35
C ASN A 60 -15.50 3.97 16.74
N ASP A 61 -16.40 3.71 15.78
CA ASP A 61 -17.68 3.04 16.05
C ASP A 61 -17.46 1.66 16.70
N TYR A 62 -16.53 0.89 16.16
CA TYR A 62 -16.14 -0.41 16.74
C TYR A 62 -15.66 -0.27 18.20
N LEU A 63 -14.71 0.66 18.47
CA LEU A 63 -14.15 0.85 19.81
C LEU A 63 -15.21 1.42 20.79
N MET A 64 -16.04 2.35 20.33
CA MET A 64 -17.13 2.92 21.10
C MET A 64 -18.11 1.84 21.58
N HIS A 65 -18.50 0.94 20.67
CA HIS A 65 -19.36 -0.18 21.03
C HIS A 65 -18.68 -1.17 21.98
N LYS A 66 -17.45 -1.60 21.65
CA LYS A 66 -16.70 -2.61 22.42
C LYS A 66 -16.36 -2.14 23.83
N TYR A 67 -16.04 -0.86 24.00
CA TYR A 67 -15.56 -0.28 25.27
C TYR A 67 -16.54 0.70 25.92
N ASN A 68 -17.82 0.65 25.58
CA ASN A 68 -18.89 1.49 26.12
C ASN A 68 -18.51 2.99 26.12
N GLY A 69 -17.99 3.48 25.01
CA GLY A 69 -17.63 4.90 24.83
C GLY A 69 -16.34 5.35 25.49
N ARG A 70 -15.60 4.47 26.17
CA ARG A 70 -14.39 4.83 26.94
C ARG A 70 -13.11 4.93 26.12
N VAL A 71 -13.09 4.39 24.90
CA VAL A 71 -11.90 4.29 24.03
C VAL A 71 -12.20 4.96 22.70
N LYS A 72 -11.26 5.78 22.21
CA LYS A 72 -11.31 6.42 20.90
C LYS A 72 -10.08 6.08 20.08
N ALA A 73 -10.25 5.92 18.78
CA ALA A 73 -9.13 5.76 17.86
C ALA A 73 -8.37 7.07 17.67
N HIS A 74 -7.07 6.96 17.48
CA HIS A 74 -6.19 8.06 17.07
C HIS A 74 -5.38 7.61 15.86
N VAL A 75 -5.37 8.43 14.81
CA VAL A 75 -4.67 8.14 13.56
C VAL A 75 -3.16 8.19 13.77
N LEU A 76 -2.45 7.14 13.36
CA LEU A 76 -0.99 7.05 13.39
C LEU A 76 -0.38 7.30 12.01
N HIS A 77 -0.98 6.74 10.97
CA HIS A 77 -0.58 6.93 9.57
C HIS A 77 -1.79 6.83 8.65
N ARG A 78 -1.57 6.99 7.35
CA ARG A 78 -2.64 6.93 6.36
C ARG A 78 -2.23 6.04 5.19
N LEU A 79 -3.24 5.41 4.58
CA LEU A 79 -3.17 4.85 3.23
C LEU A 79 -4.01 5.71 2.29
N ASP A 80 -3.67 5.73 1.01
CA ASP A 80 -4.51 6.33 -0.02
C ASP A 80 -5.89 5.65 -0.02
N ARG A 81 -6.91 6.36 -0.54
CA ARG A 81 -8.28 5.84 -0.61
C ARG A 81 -8.33 4.45 -1.24
N ASP A 82 -7.66 4.28 -2.38
CA ASP A 82 -7.75 3.08 -3.21
C ASP A 82 -6.70 2.01 -2.84
N THR A 83 -5.71 2.35 -2.01
CA THR A 83 -4.77 1.39 -1.41
C THR A 83 -5.46 0.61 -0.31
N SER A 84 -5.39 -0.73 -0.35
CA SER A 84 -5.91 -1.62 0.71
C SER A 84 -4.80 -2.08 1.65
N GLY A 85 -5.17 -2.73 2.77
CA GLY A 85 -4.23 -3.40 3.68
C GLY A 85 -4.08 -2.77 5.05
N VAL A 86 -2.99 -3.07 5.73
CA VAL A 86 -2.75 -2.75 7.14
C VAL A 86 -2.84 -1.25 7.40
N LEU A 87 -3.79 -0.85 8.22
CA LEU A 87 -3.94 0.51 8.74
C LEU A 87 -4.05 0.46 10.27
N LEU A 88 -3.11 1.13 10.94
CA LEU A 88 -2.92 1.08 12.40
C LEU A 88 -3.41 2.36 13.07
N PHE A 89 -4.08 2.22 14.22
CA PHE A 89 -4.55 3.30 15.08
C PHE A 89 -4.08 3.08 16.51
N ALA A 90 -3.85 4.16 17.26
CA ALA A 90 -3.71 4.10 18.70
C ALA A 90 -5.10 4.20 19.38
N LYS A 91 -5.23 3.59 20.57
CA LYS A 91 -6.46 3.59 21.38
C LYS A 91 -6.49 4.67 22.46
N ASP A 92 -5.39 5.40 22.64
CA ASP A 92 -5.27 6.56 23.51
C ASP A 92 -4.28 7.60 22.96
N PHE A 93 -4.33 8.80 23.49
CA PHE A 93 -3.51 9.91 23.03
C PHE A 93 -2.02 9.78 23.43
N GLY A 94 -1.72 9.14 24.56
CA GLY A 94 -0.35 8.88 25.01
C GLY A 94 0.35 7.93 24.06
N MET A 95 -0.32 6.84 23.65
CA MET A 95 0.18 5.91 22.66
C MET A 95 0.35 6.58 21.29
N LYS A 96 -0.61 7.44 20.87
CA LYS A 96 -0.45 8.22 19.64
C LYS A 96 0.85 9.02 19.68
N ARG A 97 1.11 9.80 20.71
CA ARG A 97 2.33 10.60 20.85
C ARG A 97 3.58 9.71 20.83
N ALA A 98 3.61 8.64 21.63
CA ALA A 98 4.74 7.73 21.71
C ALA A 98 5.09 7.11 20.35
N MET A 99 4.09 6.90 19.47
CA MET A 99 4.29 6.41 18.11
C MET A 99 4.69 7.52 17.13
N THR A 100 3.99 8.68 17.13
CA THR A 100 4.17 9.72 16.11
C THR A 100 5.43 10.55 16.32
N ASP A 101 5.83 10.81 17.57
CA ASP A 101 7.02 11.62 17.87
C ASP A 101 8.32 10.89 17.44
N ASN A 102 8.28 9.57 17.36
CA ASN A 102 9.41 8.72 16.95
C ASN A 102 9.03 7.75 15.82
N TRP A 103 8.17 8.18 14.89
CA TRP A 103 7.60 7.29 13.87
C TRP A 103 8.66 6.53 13.06
N ASN A 104 9.69 7.22 12.58
CA ASN A 104 10.72 6.60 11.74
C ASN A 104 11.61 5.61 12.49
N GLU A 105 11.79 5.79 13.79
CA GLU A 105 12.52 4.86 14.66
C GLU A 105 11.67 3.65 15.07
N ARG A 106 10.36 3.89 15.23
CA ARG A 106 9.40 2.87 15.66
C ARG A 106 8.95 1.96 14.53
N VAL A 107 8.84 2.47 13.31
CA VAL A 107 8.38 1.69 12.16
C VAL A 107 9.58 1.06 11.46
N VAL A 108 9.75 -0.23 11.68
CA VAL A 108 10.90 -1.02 11.19
C VAL A 108 10.60 -1.76 9.87
N GLU A 109 9.33 -1.89 9.50
CA GLU A 109 8.95 -2.53 8.23
C GLU A 109 7.69 -1.88 7.66
N ARG A 110 7.73 -1.49 6.38
CA ARG A 110 6.56 -1.04 5.60
C ARG A 110 6.57 -1.80 4.29
N LYS A 111 5.88 -2.94 4.28
CA LYS A 111 5.85 -3.86 3.16
C LYS A 111 4.54 -3.76 2.39
N TYR A 112 4.65 -3.61 1.08
CA TYR A 112 3.52 -3.57 0.16
C TYR A 112 3.66 -4.67 -0.90
N VAL A 113 2.53 -5.05 -1.48
CA VAL A 113 2.49 -5.83 -2.72
C VAL A 113 1.63 -5.12 -3.75
N ALA A 114 2.06 -5.16 -4.99
CA ALA A 114 1.31 -4.61 -6.11
C ALA A 114 1.38 -5.53 -7.32
N VAL A 115 0.35 -5.44 -8.18
CA VAL A 115 0.44 -5.98 -9.54
C VAL A 115 0.73 -4.81 -10.48
N VAL A 116 1.82 -4.92 -11.22
CA VAL A 116 2.27 -3.91 -12.18
C VAL A 116 2.13 -4.41 -13.62
N ASP A 117 1.98 -3.48 -14.55
CA ASP A 117 1.97 -3.75 -15.99
C ASP A 117 3.41 -3.75 -16.49
N GLY A 118 3.87 -4.92 -16.94
CA GLY A 118 5.26 -5.13 -17.33
C GLY A 118 6.05 -5.98 -16.32
N VAL A 119 7.34 -6.10 -16.60
CA VAL A 119 8.33 -6.82 -15.80
C VAL A 119 9.45 -5.82 -15.45
N PRO A 120 9.56 -5.38 -14.19
CA PRO A 120 10.63 -4.49 -13.80
C PRO A 120 12.01 -5.11 -14.12
N GLU A 121 12.88 -4.32 -14.72
CA GLU A 121 14.27 -4.73 -14.96
C GLU A 121 15.09 -4.50 -13.69
N ASN A 122 16.16 -5.32 -13.50
CA ASN A 122 17.06 -5.14 -12.36
C ASN A 122 17.56 -3.70 -12.33
N GLY A 123 17.23 -2.98 -11.27
CA GLY A 123 17.74 -1.62 -11.07
C GLY A 123 19.22 -1.67 -10.71
N THR A 124 20.03 -0.95 -11.45
CA THR A 124 21.39 -0.62 -11.00
C THR A 124 21.25 0.24 -9.75
N ALA A 125 21.56 -0.33 -8.58
CA ALA A 125 21.84 0.51 -7.42
C ALA A 125 22.97 1.49 -7.84
N PRO A 126 22.95 2.79 -7.45
CA PRO A 126 24.11 3.62 -7.63
C PRO A 126 25.27 2.91 -6.93
N GLU A 127 26.29 2.55 -7.70
CA GLU A 127 27.51 1.92 -7.20
C GLU A 127 28.09 2.83 -6.12
N THR A 128 27.96 2.42 -4.87
CA THR A 128 28.88 2.91 -3.82
C THR A 128 30.24 2.35 -4.22
N LYS A 129 31.10 3.22 -4.76
CA LYS A 129 32.49 2.88 -5.05
C LYS A 129 33.18 2.43 -3.75
N THR A 130 33.19 1.12 -3.54
CA THR A 130 34.17 0.46 -2.70
C THR A 130 35.28 0.00 -3.65
N GLU A 131 36.38 0.69 -3.64
CA GLU A 131 37.62 0.25 -4.31
C GLU A 131 38.07 -1.07 -3.68
N GLY A 132 38.21 -2.10 -4.50
CA GLY A 132 38.67 -3.42 -4.03
C GLY A 132 38.75 -4.45 -5.15
N ASN A 133 39.87 -4.41 -5.90
CA ASN A 133 40.52 -5.50 -6.62
C ASN A 133 39.75 -6.35 -7.64
N ALA A 134 40.05 -6.03 -8.90
CA ALA A 134 39.93 -6.92 -10.04
C ALA A 134 40.74 -8.22 -9.85
N ASN A 135 40.12 -9.35 -10.11
CA ASN A 135 40.84 -10.53 -10.62
C ASN A 135 39.99 -11.22 -11.67
N GLU A 136 40.44 -11.07 -12.91
CA GLU A 136 39.94 -11.79 -14.06
C GLU A 136 40.28 -13.27 -13.93
N ASN A 137 39.30 -14.14 -14.14
CA ASN A 137 39.59 -15.49 -14.62
C ASN A 137 38.52 -15.93 -15.63
N LYS A 138 38.95 -15.90 -16.92
CA LYS A 138 38.27 -16.57 -18.02
C LYS A 138 38.44 -18.07 -17.87
N GLY A 139 37.33 -18.79 -17.81
CA GLY A 139 37.27 -20.23 -17.95
C GLY A 139 36.00 -20.65 -18.65
N LYS A 140 36.06 -20.86 -19.96
CA LYS A 140 35.03 -21.55 -20.75
C LYS A 140 34.98 -23.00 -20.33
N ASN A 141 33.82 -23.53 -19.93
CA ASN A 141 33.47 -24.92 -20.15
C ASN A 141 31.96 -25.01 -20.45
N ALA A 142 31.67 -25.59 -21.60
CA ALA A 142 30.35 -25.92 -22.10
C ALA A 142 29.86 -27.22 -21.44
N GLY A 143 28.57 -27.24 -21.09
CA GLY A 143 27.81 -28.47 -20.89
C GLY A 143 27.37 -28.73 -19.47
N ASP A 144 26.22 -28.16 -19.09
CA ASP A 144 25.16 -28.88 -18.38
C ASP A 144 23.90 -27.98 -18.37
N GLU A 145 22.81 -28.45 -18.98
CA GLU A 145 21.51 -27.78 -18.92
C GLU A 145 20.87 -28.07 -17.56
N SER A 146 21.41 -27.45 -16.50
CA SER A 146 20.74 -27.35 -15.24
C SER A 146 19.77 -26.16 -15.31
N ILE A 147 18.53 -26.38 -14.88
CA ILE A 147 17.48 -25.40 -14.70
C ILE A 147 18.09 -24.18 -13.99
N GLU A 148 18.38 -23.11 -14.74
CA GLU A 148 18.87 -21.86 -14.19
C GLU A 148 17.82 -21.37 -13.18
N ASN A 149 18.15 -21.41 -11.91
CA ASN A 149 17.49 -20.63 -10.87
C ASN A 149 17.71 -19.14 -11.19
N VAL A 150 16.89 -18.59 -12.07
CA VAL A 150 16.91 -17.16 -12.37
C VAL A 150 16.57 -16.46 -11.05
N GLU A 151 17.57 -15.81 -10.45
CA GLU A 151 17.35 -15.00 -9.25
C GLU A 151 16.19 -14.02 -9.49
N PRO A 152 15.24 -13.91 -8.56
CA PRO A 152 14.10 -13.02 -8.73
C PRO A 152 14.59 -11.59 -8.90
N ARG A 153 14.14 -10.93 -9.97
CA ARG A 153 14.49 -9.52 -10.26
C ARG A 153 14.17 -8.64 -9.06
N HIS A 154 15.11 -7.81 -8.69
CA HIS A 154 15.01 -6.89 -7.57
C HIS A 154 15.79 -5.60 -7.83
N GLY A 155 15.58 -4.60 -7.01
CA GLY A 155 16.32 -3.35 -7.10
C GLY A 155 15.87 -2.34 -6.06
N ARG A 156 16.47 -1.16 -6.15
CA ARG A 156 16.23 -0.02 -5.26
C ARG A 156 15.99 1.24 -6.10
N VAL A 157 14.98 2.01 -5.74
CA VAL A 157 14.70 3.33 -6.31
C VAL A 157 14.93 4.38 -5.23
N VAL A 158 15.87 5.29 -5.49
CA VAL A 158 16.06 6.52 -4.72
C VAL A 158 15.69 7.69 -5.61
N SER A 159 14.74 8.51 -5.17
CA SER A 159 14.25 9.63 -5.98
C SER A 159 13.75 10.77 -5.08
N TRP A 160 13.52 11.94 -5.66
CA TRP A 160 12.97 13.11 -4.98
C TRP A 160 11.57 13.39 -5.48
N LEU A 161 10.62 13.48 -4.56
CA LEU A 161 9.20 13.65 -4.86
C LEU A 161 8.77 15.09 -4.63
N THR A 162 8.15 15.70 -5.64
CA THR A 162 7.54 17.03 -5.56
C THR A 162 6.05 16.94 -5.84
N GLU A 163 5.23 17.61 -5.03
CA GLU A 163 3.79 17.72 -5.27
C GLU A 163 3.46 19.02 -6.01
N ASN A 164 2.69 18.92 -7.09
CA ASN A 164 2.16 20.09 -7.75
C ASN A 164 0.87 20.55 -7.05
N GLU A 165 0.88 21.76 -6.50
CA GLU A 165 -0.21 22.33 -5.73
C GLU A 165 -1.51 22.51 -6.50
N LYS A 166 -1.44 22.69 -7.83
CA LYS A 166 -2.63 22.96 -8.66
C LYS A 166 -3.42 21.69 -8.99
N ASN A 167 -2.73 20.57 -9.26
CA ASN A 167 -3.37 19.31 -9.67
C ASN A 167 -3.18 18.17 -8.68
N PHE A 168 -2.45 18.40 -7.59
CA PHE A 168 -2.14 17.41 -6.54
C PHE A 168 -1.44 16.15 -7.07
N MET A 169 -0.79 16.26 -8.25
CA MET A 169 0.08 15.21 -8.77
C MET A 169 1.42 15.25 -8.05
N VAL A 170 1.98 14.06 -7.79
CA VAL A 170 3.34 13.91 -7.31
C VAL A 170 4.20 13.48 -8.50
N TYR A 171 5.31 14.16 -8.68
CA TYR A 171 6.33 13.88 -9.69
C TYR A 171 7.57 13.34 -9.01
N SER A 172 8.35 12.54 -9.72
CA SER A 172 9.56 11.90 -9.21
C SER A 172 10.75 12.19 -10.12
N SER A 173 11.88 12.58 -9.53
CA SER A 173 13.15 12.81 -10.22
C SER A 173 14.25 11.95 -9.58
N LEU A 174 15.17 11.41 -10.39
CA LEU A 174 16.36 10.70 -9.89
C LEU A 174 17.45 11.67 -9.40
N THR A 175 17.34 12.95 -9.74
CA THR A 175 18.24 13.99 -9.25
C THR A 175 17.53 14.85 -8.22
N GLU A 176 18.29 15.33 -7.23
CA GLU A 176 17.76 16.25 -6.22
C GLU A 176 17.20 17.52 -6.87
N ASN A 177 15.99 17.87 -6.52
CA ASN A 177 15.22 18.96 -7.13
C ASN A 177 14.46 19.81 -6.10
N GLY A 178 14.88 19.75 -4.82
CA GLY A 178 14.18 20.40 -3.70
C GLY A 178 12.96 19.64 -3.20
N GLY A 179 12.68 18.45 -3.76
CA GLY A 179 11.61 17.56 -3.30
C GLY A 179 11.99 16.73 -2.07
N GLU A 180 11.06 15.94 -1.59
CA GLU A 180 11.29 15.01 -0.48
C GLU A 180 11.92 13.70 -0.97
N MET A 181 13.06 13.32 -0.39
CA MET A 181 13.71 12.04 -0.70
C MET A 181 12.79 10.86 -0.40
N ALA A 182 12.72 9.92 -1.34
CA ALA A 182 11.89 8.72 -1.31
C ALA A 182 12.72 7.49 -1.69
N VAL A 183 12.76 6.50 -0.80
CA VAL A 183 13.57 5.28 -0.96
C VAL A 183 12.66 4.06 -0.87
N THR A 184 12.72 3.23 -1.91
CA THR A 184 11.90 2.00 -2.03
C THR A 184 12.75 0.86 -2.58
N ASP A 185 12.86 -0.24 -1.86
CA ASP A 185 13.34 -1.51 -2.38
C ASP A 185 12.19 -2.28 -3.01
N TRP A 186 12.47 -3.06 -4.05
CA TRP A 186 11.47 -3.87 -4.71
C TRP A 186 12.01 -5.23 -5.13
N LYS A 187 11.11 -6.23 -5.22
CA LYS A 187 11.41 -7.59 -5.66
C LYS A 187 10.23 -8.16 -6.41
N VAL A 188 10.47 -8.74 -7.57
CA VAL A 188 9.46 -9.49 -8.33
C VAL A 188 9.21 -10.82 -7.61
N LEU A 189 7.96 -11.07 -7.22
CA LEU A 189 7.54 -12.33 -6.60
C LEU A 189 7.04 -13.34 -7.62
N LYS A 190 6.41 -12.86 -8.69
CA LYS A 190 5.84 -13.66 -9.77
C LYS A 190 5.68 -12.80 -11.02
N THR A 191 5.87 -13.40 -12.21
CA THR A 191 5.59 -12.74 -13.48
C THR A 191 5.04 -13.74 -14.49
N ASP A 192 4.27 -13.26 -15.47
CA ASP A 192 3.84 -14.01 -16.66
C ASP A 192 4.45 -13.42 -17.95
N GLY A 193 5.45 -12.55 -17.81
CA GLY A 193 6.10 -11.84 -18.92
C GLY A 193 5.37 -10.56 -19.36
N LYS A 194 4.10 -10.38 -19.00
CA LYS A 194 3.31 -9.17 -19.28
C LYS A 194 2.98 -8.38 -18.03
N ARG A 195 2.79 -9.09 -16.91
CA ARG A 195 2.44 -8.52 -15.61
C ARG A 195 3.30 -9.15 -14.54
N SER A 196 3.54 -8.40 -13.48
CA SER A 196 4.32 -8.88 -12.34
C SER A 196 3.63 -8.57 -11.03
N LEU A 197 3.68 -9.55 -10.11
CA LEU A 197 3.41 -9.33 -8.69
C LEU A 197 4.73 -8.90 -8.04
N VAL A 198 4.77 -7.69 -7.52
CA VAL A 198 5.98 -7.07 -6.97
C VAL A 198 5.78 -6.76 -5.49
N GLU A 199 6.75 -7.11 -4.68
CA GLU A 199 6.88 -6.67 -3.29
C GLU A 199 7.69 -5.36 -3.25
N PHE A 200 7.22 -4.40 -2.47
CA PHE A 200 7.89 -3.14 -2.21
C PHE A 200 8.14 -3.00 -0.71
N LEU A 201 9.36 -2.63 -0.35
CA LEU A 201 9.77 -2.32 1.02
C LEU A 201 10.17 -0.85 1.08
N LEU A 202 9.48 -0.07 1.92
CA LEU A 202 9.65 1.37 1.99
C LEU A 202 10.52 1.77 3.19
N GLU A 203 11.62 2.49 2.94
CA GLU A 203 12.37 3.19 3.99
C GLU A 203 11.69 4.52 4.34
N THR A 204 11.10 5.19 3.36
CA THR A 204 10.35 6.43 3.51
C THR A 204 8.87 6.21 3.23
N GLY A 205 8.00 7.15 3.64
CA GLY A 205 6.55 7.03 3.45
C GLY A 205 5.94 8.30 2.83
N ARG A 206 6.35 8.65 1.60
CA ARG A 206 5.88 9.85 0.90
C ARG A 206 4.56 9.62 0.19
N LYS A 207 3.83 10.68 -0.06
CA LYS A 207 2.54 10.64 -0.78
C LYS A 207 2.72 9.99 -2.16
N ASN A 208 1.91 8.97 -2.46
CA ASN A 208 1.92 8.22 -3.72
C ASN A 208 3.28 7.57 -4.09
N GLN A 209 4.21 7.42 -3.17
CA GLN A 209 5.61 7.02 -3.42
C GLN A 209 5.74 5.82 -4.36
N ILE A 210 5.18 4.65 -3.99
CA ILE A 210 5.26 3.43 -4.82
C ILE A 210 4.64 3.67 -6.19
N ARG A 211 3.50 4.34 -6.25
CA ARG A 211 2.73 4.57 -7.47
C ARG A 211 3.51 5.37 -8.50
N VAL A 212 4.10 6.50 -8.07
CA VAL A 212 4.88 7.36 -8.96
C VAL A 212 6.23 6.73 -9.32
N GLN A 213 6.91 6.06 -8.37
CA GLN A 213 8.19 5.39 -8.64
C GLN A 213 8.03 4.20 -9.57
N ALA A 214 6.98 3.38 -9.40
CA ALA A 214 6.70 2.26 -10.31
C ALA A 214 6.45 2.72 -11.74
N ALA A 215 5.70 3.81 -11.93
CA ALA A 215 5.43 4.36 -13.25
C ALA A 215 6.66 5.06 -13.86
N ALA A 216 7.34 5.92 -13.09
CA ALA A 216 8.39 6.80 -13.62
C ALA A 216 9.75 6.12 -13.77
N HIS A 217 10.11 5.19 -12.86
CA HIS A 217 11.46 4.63 -12.79
C HIS A 217 11.54 3.14 -13.11
N LEU A 218 10.46 2.38 -12.81
CA LEU A 218 10.39 0.98 -13.22
C LEU A 218 9.70 0.80 -14.58
N HIS A 219 9.08 1.84 -15.12
CA HIS A 219 8.27 1.82 -16.35
C HIS A 219 7.16 0.74 -16.31
N CYS A 220 6.75 0.37 -15.10
CA CYS A 220 5.77 -0.66 -14.81
C CYS A 220 4.67 -0.07 -13.90
N PRO A 221 3.72 0.73 -14.44
CA PRO A 221 2.66 1.33 -13.64
C PRO A 221 1.81 0.25 -12.95
N ILE A 222 1.29 0.58 -11.77
CA ILE A 222 0.43 -0.33 -11.02
C ILE A 222 -0.90 -0.48 -11.75
N LEU A 223 -1.40 -1.71 -11.90
CA LEU A 223 -2.68 -1.98 -12.55
C LEU A 223 -3.82 -1.26 -11.82
N GLY A 224 -4.71 -0.65 -12.61
CA GLY A 224 -5.87 0.11 -12.12
C GLY A 224 -5.51 1.45 -11.46
N ASP A 225 -4.28 1.94 -11.65
CA ASP A 225 -3.89 3.27 -11.20
C ASP A 225 -4.37 4.33 -12.20
N ALA A 226 -5.44 5.05 -11.83
CA ALA A 226 -5.99 6.14 -12.65
C ALA A 226 -5.15 7.43 -12.63
N LYS A 227 -4.10 7.49 -11.81
CA LYS A 227 -3.27 8.68 -11.64
C LYS A 227 -1.93 8.58 -12.37
N TYR A 228 -1.31 7.40 -12.34
CA TYR A 228 0.02 7.14 -12.90
C TYR A 228 0.04 6.01 -13.92
N GLY A 229 -1.11 5.41 -14.23
CA GLY A 229 -1.34 4.37 -15.22
C GLY A 229 -2.57 4.67 -16.08
N ASP A 230 -3.14 3.65 -16.70
CA ASP A 230 -4.32 3.76 -17.57
C ASP A 230 -5.66 3.80 -16.82
N GLY A 231 -5.68 3.42 -15.54
CA GLY A 231 -6.88 3.35 -14.71
C GLY A 231 -7.89 2.26 -15.08
N LYS A 232 -7.66 1.51 -16.17
CA LYS A 232 -8.61 0.55 -16.74
C LYS A 232 -8.13 -0.89 -16.73
N SER A 233 -6.83 -1.11 -16.57
CA SER A 233 -6.19 -2.43 -16.59
C SER A 233 -6.65 -3.36 -15.47
N ALA A 234 -7.31 -2.84 -14.43
CA ALA A 234 -7.90 -3.60 -13.34
C ALA A 234 -9.11 -2.89 -12.73
N ARG A 235 -9.96 -3.66 -12.00
CA ARG A 235 -11.18 -3.13 -11.34
C ARG A 235 -10.90 -2.08 -10.28
N ARG A 236 -9.69 -2.04 -9.73
CA ARG A 236 -9.22 -1.13 -8.69
C ARG A 236 -7.71 -1.00 -8.74
N LEU A 237 -7.18 -0.03 -8.04
CA LEU A 237 -5.74 0.06 -7.78
C LEU A 237 -5.23 -1.24 -7.12
N CYS A 238 -4.31 -1.93 -7.79
CA CYS A 238 -3.71 -3.18 -7.32
C CYS A 238 -2.50 -2.92 -6.42
N LEU A 239 -2.68 -2.12 -5.38
CA LEU A 239 -1.70 -1.82 -4.34
C LEU A 239 -2.26 -2.18 -2.96
N HIS A 240 -1.47 -2.92 -2.17
CA HIS A 240 -1.89 -3.44 -0.88
C HIS A 240 -0.76 -3.35 0.16
N ALA A 241 -1.02 -2.68 1.28
CA ALA A 241 -0.13 -2.62 2.43
C ALA A 241 -0.12 -3.99 3.13
N LYS A 242 0.84 -4.84 2.77
CA LYS A 242 0.92 -6.26 3.16
C LYS A 242 1.31 -6.45 4.61
N ALA A 243 2.27 -5.66 5.10
CA ALA A 243 2.74 -5.74 6.47
C ALA A 243 3.23 -4.40 6.99
N LEU A 244 3.05 -4.22 8.30
CA LEU A 244 3.62 -3.12 9.07
C LEU A 244 4.33 -3.72 10.29
N GLY A 245 5.64 -3.50 10.40
CA GLY A 245 6.46 -3.86 11.55
C GLY A 245 6.72 -2.62 12.40
N ILE A 246 6.46 -2.71 13.70
CA ILE A 246 6.72 -1.62 14.65
C ILE A 246 7.44 -2.13 15.89
N VAL A 247 8.25 -1.28 16.50
CA VAL A 247 8.71 -1.47 17.88
C VAL A 247 7.64 -0.91 18.81
N HIS A 248 6.94 -1.78 19.53
CA HIS A 248 5.83 -1.38 20.40
C HIS A 248 6.34 -0.50 21.57
N PRO A 249 5.83 0.75 21.74
CA PRO A 249 6.40 1.71 22.70
C PRO A 249 6.43 1.24 24.15
N ILE A 250 5.48 0.40 24.56
CA ILE A 250 5.34 -0.05 25.96
C ILE A 250 6.08 -1.38 26.19
N THR A 251 5.95 -2.33 25.26
CA THR A 251 6.55 -3.67 25.46
C THR A 251 7.97 -3.77 24.91
N HIS A 252 8.41 -2.78 24.11
CA HIS A 252 9.69 -2.73 23.40
C HIS A 252 9.95 -3.93 22.47
N LYS A 253 8.93 -4.75 22.20
CA LYS A 253 9.01 -5.88 21.27
C LYS A 253 8.65 -5.44 19.87
N VAL A 254 9.24 -6.10 18.88
CA VAL A 254 8.85 -5.96 17.49
C VAL A 254 7.49 -6.63 17.30
N LEU A 255 6.51 -5.85 16.85
CA LEU A 255 5.18 -6.31 16.48
C LEU A 255 5.05 -6.24 14.97
N LYS A 256 4.82 -7.37 14.31
CA LYS A 256 4.56 -7.47 12.88
C LYS A 256 3.07 -7.74 12.64
N ILE A 257 2.39 -6.79 12.04
CA ILE A 257 0.97 -6.87 11.68
C ILE A 257 0.89 -7.14 10.18
N THR A 258 0.10 -8.14 9.77
CA THR A 258 -0.02 -8.55 8.37
C THR A 258 -1.47 -8.60 7.92
N ALA A 259 -1.73 -8.23 6.66
CA ALA A 259 -2.97 -8.45 5.96
C ALA A 259 -2.77 -9.45 4.80
N ASN A 260 -3.81 -10.23 4.49
CA ASN A 260 -3.71 -11.20 3.40
C ASN A 260 -3.68 -10.49 2.06
N THR A 261 -2.71 -10.84 1.20
CA THR A 261 -2.72 -10.37 -0.18
C THR A 261 -4.05 -10.72 -0.84
N PRO A 262 -4.75 -9.75 -1.45
CA PRO A 262 -6.04 -10.03 -2.07
C PRO A 262 -5.93 -11.13 -3.13
N ARG A 263 -6.76 -12.17 -3.04
CA ARG A 263 -6.76 -13.31 -3.99
C ARG A 263 -6.85 -12.84 -5.44
N TYR A 264 -7.54 -11.74 -5.66
CA TYR A 264 -7.66 -11.08 -6.95
C TYR A 264 -6.30 -10.75 -7.60
N PHE A 265 -5.28 -10.37 -6.83
CA PHE A 265 -3.95 -10.03 -7.37
C PHE A 265 -3.26 -11.24 -8.01
N ASN A 266 -3.34 -12.40 -7.37
CA ASN A 266 -2.76 -13.64 -7.91
C ASN A 266 -3.43 -14.08 -9.23
N GLY A 267 -4.71 -13.75 -9.41
CA GLY A 267 -5.45 -14.03 -10.64
C GLY A 267 -5.14 -13.10 -11.80
N LEU A 268 -4.50 -11.94 -11.54
CA LEU A 268 -4.11 -10.98 -12.58
C LEU A 268 -2.76 -11.33 -13.23
N VAL A 269 -1.91 -12.09 -12.54
CA VAL A 269 -0.63 -12.58 -13.06
C VAL A 269 -0.84 -14.05 -13.44
N GLY A 270 -0.81 -14.34 -14.74
CA GLY A 270 -1.02 -15.69 -15.29
C GLY A 270 -0.07 -16.73 -14.70
N LYS A 271 -0.22 -17.99 -15.10
CA LYS A 271 0.81 -19.00 -14.85
C LYS A 271 2.03 -18.63 -15.70
N GLU A 272 3.24 -18.85 -15.19
CA GLU A 272 4.45 -18.72 -15.99
C GLU A 272 4.26 -19.51 -17.29
N ASN A 273 4.28 -18.81 -18.42
CA ASN A 273 4.40 -19.47 -19.69
C ASN A 273 5.86 -19.93 -19.78
N ASN A 274 6.10 -21.19 -19.46
CA ASN A 274 7.30 -21.88 -19.96
C ASN A 274 7.22 -21.78 -21.48
N CYS A 275 7.92 -20.84 -22.07
CA CYS A 275 8.06 -20.70 -23.52
C CYS A 275 8.96 -21.86 -24.01
N THR A 276 8.37 -23.02 -24.07
CA THR A 276 8.92 -24.09 -24.91
C THR A 276 8.78 -23.61 -26.35
N ALA A 277 9.90 -23.20 -26.91
CA ALA A 277 10.02 -22.94 -28.33
C ALA A 277 9.57 -24.21 -29.09
N GLU A 278 8.33 -24.21 -29.61
CA GLU A 278 7.96 -25.09 -30.69
C GLU A 278 8.82 -24.72 -31.90
N ARG A 279 9.90 -25.44 -32.07
CA ARG A 279 10.61 -25.49 -33.35
C ARG A 279 9.69 -26.15 -34.35
N THR A 280 9.12 -25.34 -35.21
CA THR A 280 8.50 -25.75 -36.47
C THR A 280 9.45 -26.67 -37.22
N ARG A 281 9.09 -27.94 -37.34
CA ARG A 281 9.66 -28.82 -38.35
C ARG A 281 8.93 -28.55 -39.66
N LEU A 282 9.64 -28.11 -40.63
CA LEU A 282 9.42 -28.42 -42.05
C LEU A 282 10.74 -28.86 -42.65
#